data_9ffff3f04e266e1a710f3cbc989744aa
#
_entry.id   9ffff3f04e266e1a710f3cbc989744aa
#
_cell.length_a   1.000
_cell.length_b   1.000
_cell.length_c   1.000
_cell.angle_alpha   90.00
_cell.angle_beta   90.00
_cell.angle_gamma   90.00
#
_symmetry.space_group_name_H-M   'P 1'
#
loop_
_entity.id
_entity.type
_entity.pdbx_description
1 polymer ?
#
loop_
_entity_poly.entity_id
_entity_poly.type
_entity_poly.pdbx_seq_one_letter_code
_entity_poly.pdbx_strand_id
1 'polypeptide(L)'
;MKKIIALVLVVGMFSCQKKEEKKCSSGKEKKLEMYQMSEMAALMEQMYVDNQHVKENIKNGDTIGKFPEHFLKIYTAKFTDETDNDLFFKVKAKEYIEAQQLLYSDSKNVKEHFNAGVDACIKCHENKCGGPIQRIKKLYIK
;
A
#
# COMPACT_ATOMS: atom_id res chain seq x y z
N MET A 1 -10.60 -78.33 8.93
CA MET A 1 -11.11 -76.98 8.58
C MET A 1 -10.37 -75.85 9.30
N LYS A 2 -9.77 -76.03 10.47
CA LYS A 2 -9.05 -74.94 11.19
C LYS A 2 -7.67 -74.59 10.64
N LYS A 3 -7.04 -75.46 9.82
CA LYS A 3 -5.70 -75.22 9.25
C LYS A 3 -5.71 -74.41 7.92
N ILE A 4 -6.83 -74.32 7.24
CA ILE A 4 -6.95 -73.59 5.98
C ILE A 4 -7.21 -72.10 6.23
N ILE A 5 -7.84 -71.75 7.35
CA ILE A 5 -8.11 -70.36 7.74
C ILE A 5 -6.83 -69.61 8.13
N ALA A 6 -5.84 -70.31 8.68
CA ALA A 6 -4.55 -69.67 9.06
C ALA A 6 -3.67 -69.30 7.86
N LEU A 7 -3.83 -69.99 6.69
CA LEU A 7 -3.03 -69.73 5.50
C LEU A 7 -3.49 -68.50 4.70
N VAL A 8 -4.77 -68.16 4.80
CA VAL A 8 -5.34 -67.03 4.06
C VAL A 8 -5.03 -65.69 4.73
N LEU A 9 -4.71 -65.68 6.04
CA LEU A 9 -4.39 -64.46 6.79
C LEU A 9 -2.95 -63.93 6.61
N VAL A 10 -2.01 -64.76 6.04
CA VAL A 10 -0.63 -64.36 5.88
C VAL A 10 -0.33 -63.72 4.52
N VAL A 11 -1.23 -63.88 3.51
CA VAL A 11 -1.00 -63.33 2.16
C VAL A 11 -1.47 -61.84 2.04
N GLY A 12 -2.17 -61.31 3.04
CA GLY A 12 -2.72 -59.93 3.00
C GLY A 12 -1.75 -58.79 3.33
N MET A 13 -0.48 -59.08 3.72
CA MET A 13 0.43 -58.03 4.26
C MET A 13 1.53 -57.58 3.31
N PHE A 14 1.52 -57.93 2.02
CA PHE A 14 2.52 -57.46 1.04
C PHE A 14 1.90 -56.58 -0.05
N SER A 15 1.02 -55.65 0.30
CA SER A 15 0.66 -54.55 -0.60
C SER A 15 1.43 -53.30 -0.21
N CYS A 16 2.74 -53.33 -0.40
CA CYS A 16 3.52 -52.10 -0.45
C CYS A 16 3.25 -51.40 -1.77
N GLN A 17 2.31 -50.42 -1.76
CA GLN A 17 2.19 -49.44 -2.84
C GLN A 17 3.49 -48.63 -2.90
N LYS A 18 4.30 -48.87 -3.94
CA LYS A 18 5.34 -47.94 -4.35
C LYS A 18 4.65 -46.59 -4.68
N LYS A 19 4.76 -45.62 -3.77
CA LYS A 19 4.52 -44.22 -4.12
C LYS A 19 5.54 -43.87 -5.20
N GLU A 20 5.10 -43.72 -6.44
CA GLU A 20 5.88 -43.00 -7.44
C GLU A 20 6.08 -41.58 -6.93
N GLU A 21 7.30 -41.29 -6.49
CA GLU A 21 7.74 -39.90 -6.33
C GLU A 21 7.70 -39.26 -7.70
N LYS A 22 6.61 -38.49 -7.96
CA LYS A 22 6.62 -37.52 -9.04
C LYS A 22 7.77 -36.55 -8.75
N LYS A 23 8.91 -36.80 -9.42
CA LYS A 23 9.97 -35.82 -9.53
C LYS A 23 9.38 -34.56 -10.04
N CYS A 24 9.13 -33.56 -9.15
CA CYS A 24 8.87 -32.20 -9.55
C CYS A 24 10.02 -31.79 -10.46
N SER A 25 9.75 -31.64 -11.75
CA SER A 25 10.71 -31.08 -12.68
C SER A 25 11.07 -29.71 -12.13
N SER A 26 12.35 -29.51 -11.86
CA SER A 26 12.94 -28.22 -11.53
C SER A 26 12.58 -27.23 -12.64
N GLY A 27 11.39 -26.60 -12.52
CA GLY A 27 11.09 -25.41 -13.28
C GLY A 27 12.13 -24.37 -12.89
N LYS A 28 12.77 -23.76 -13.88
CA LYS A 28 13.68 -22.63 -13.67
C LYS A 28 13.06 -21.73 -12.62
N GLU A 29 13.74 -21.58 -11.48
CA GLU A 29 13.35 -20.60 -10.46
C GLU A 29 13.29 -19.23 -11.15
N LYS A 30 12.08 -18.75 -11.43
CA LYS A 30 11.88 -17.37 -11.81
C LYS A 30 12.28 -16.57 -10.58
N LYS A 31 13.46 -15.95 -10.63
CA LYS A 31 13.88 -14.96 -9.66
C LYS A 31 12.79 -13.89 -9.62
N LEU A 32 11.97 -13.91 -8.57
CA LEU A 32 10.95 -12.89 -8.36
C LEU A 32 11.70 -11.61 -8.00
N GLU A 33 11.88 -10.75 -8.99
CA GLU A 33 12.37 -9.42 -8.74
C GLU A 33 11.26 -8.65 -8.03
N MET A 34 11.51 -8.24 -6.81
CA MET A 34 10.58 -7.38 -6.08
C MET A 34 10.48 -6.04 -6.81
N TYR A 35 9.25 -5.63 -7.09
CA TYR A 35 8.98 -4.31 -7.66
C TYR A 35 9.59 -3.23 -6.76
N GLN A 36 10.46 -2.40 -7.34
CA GLN A 36 11.01 -1.23 -6.67
C GLN A 36 10.17 -0.01 -7.04
N MET A 37 9.54 0.59 -6.03
CA MET A 37 8.81 1.84 -6.21
C MET A 37 9.78 2.98 -6.54
N SER A 38 9.33 3.92 -7.39
CA SER A 38 10.03 5.19 -7.55
C SER A 38 10.01 5.99 -6.23
N GLU A 39 10.91 6.98 -6.12
CA GLU A 39 10.93 7.86 -4.94
C GLU A 39 9.58 8.56 -4.74
N MET A 40 8.96 9.03 -5.82
CA MET A 40 7.63 9.65 -5.76
C MET A 40 6.56 8.68 -5.29
N ALA A 41 6.54 7.45 -5.80
CA ALA A 41 5.56 6.45 -5.37
C ALA A 41 5.74 6.08 -3.88
N ALA A 42 6.98 5.93 -3.42
CA ALA A 42 7.27 5.67 -2.01
C ALA A 42 6.86 6.85 -1.12
N LEU A 43 7.11 8.09 -1.57
CA LEU A 43 6.66 9.30 -0.87
C LEU A 43 5.14 9.36 -0.75
N MET A 44 4.40 9.07 -1.83
CA MET A 44 2.92 9.05 -1.80
C MET A 44 2.37 8.03 -0.81
N GLU A 45 2.99 6.85 -0.72
CA GLU A 45 2.62 5.85 0.29
C GLU A 45 2.87 6.35 1.71
N GLN A 46 4.04 6.97 1.96
CA GLN A 46 4.35 7.54 3.27
C GLN A 46 3.37 8.66 3.64
N MET A 47 3.11 9.58 2.72
CA MET A 47 2.15 10.68 2.92
C MET A 47 0.73 10.15 3.23
N TYR A 48 0.32 9.05 2.59
CA TYR A 48 -0.96 8.42 2.89
C TYR A 48 -1.00 7.88 4.33
N VAL A 49 0.03 7.18 4.76
CA VAL A 49 0.13 6.63 6.13
C VAL A 49 0.12 7.75 7.18
N ASP A 50 0.90 8.82 6.94
CA ASP A 50 0.94 9.97 7.86
C ASP A 50 -0.42 10.65 7.97
N ASN A 51 -1.11 10.85 6.83
CA ASN A 51 -2.47 11.41 6.84
C ASN A 51 -3.50 10.47 7.53
N GLN A 52 -3.32 9.15 7.49
CA GLN A 52 -4.14 8.24 8.30
C GLN A 52 -3.94 8.48 9.80
N HIS A 53 -2.70 8.62 10.26
CA HIS A 53 -2.40 8.91 11.67
C HIS A 53 -2.97 10.27 12.08
N VAL A 54 -2.77 11.31 11.26
CA VAL A 54 -3.33 12.65 11.52
C VAL A 54 -4.86 12.60 11.60
N LYS A 55 -5.52 11.89 10.70
CA LYS A 55 -6.96 11.68 10.75
C LYS A 55 -7.42 11.06 12.07
N GLU A 56 -6.77 10.01 12.52
CA GLU A 56 -7.15 9.36 13.79
C GLU A 56 -6.89 10.28 14.99
N ASN A 57 -5.77 11.03 15.00
CA ASN A 57 -5.51 12.03 16.04
C ASN A 57 -6.61 13.10 16.07
N ILE A 58 -7.00 13.66 14.91
CA ILE A 58 -8.09 14.65 14.85
C ILE A 58 -9.41 14.08 15.39
N LYS A 59 -9.76 12.85 15.01
CA LYS A 59 -10.98 12.18 15.48
C LYS A 59 -11.00 11.94 17.00
N ASN A 60 -9.84 11.66 17.57
CA ASN A 60 -9.70 11.41 18.99
C ASN A 60 -9.55 12.70 19.82
N GLY A 61 -9.37 13.86 19.17
CA GLY A 61 -9.06 15.12 19.83
C GLY A 61 -7.60 15.20 20.31
N ASP A 62 -6.74 14.36 19.76
CA ASP A 62 -5.30 14.35 20.06
C ASP A 62 -4.56 15.43 19.28
N THR A 63 -3.31 15.71 19.68
CA THR A 63 -2.45 16.64 18.95
C THR A 63 -1.98 16.01 17.63
N ILE A 64 -1.95 16.81 16.56
CA ILE A 64 -1.48 16.36 15.24
C ILE A 64 0.04 16.49 15.04
N GLY A 65 0.74 17.07 16.05
CA GLY A 65 2.20 17.25 15.98
C GLY A 65 2.63 18.45 15.17
N LYS A 66 3.76 18.30 14.47
CA LYS A 66 4.34 19.34 13.60
C LYS A 66 4.23 18.92 12.14
N PHE A 67 4.30 19.91 11.23
CA PHE A 67 4.35 19.67 9.79
C PHE A 67 5.48 18.69 9.44
N PRO A 68 5.18 17.60 8.70
CA PRO A 68 6.18 16.61 8.32
C PRO A 68 7.07 17.12 7.19
N GLU A 69 8.31 17.50 7.50
CA GLU A 69 9.26 18.10 6.54
C GLU A 69 9.49 17.23 5.30
N HIS A 70 9.36 15.89 5.41
CA HIS A 70 9.53 15.02 4.26
C HIS A 70 8.43 15.19 3.18
N PHE A 71 7.30 15.84 3.49
CA PHE A 71 6.30 16.19 2.48
C PHE A 71 6.86 17.13 1.41
N LEU A 72 7.86 17.97 1.76
CA LEU A 72 8.52 18.85 0.81
C LEU A 72 9.31 18.10 -0.27
N LYS A 73 9.61 16.81 -0.06
CA LYS A 73 10.20 15.96 -1.10
C LYS A 73 9.30 15.80 -2.33
N ILE A 74 8.01 16.17 -2.25
CA ILE A 74 7.11 16.18 -3.40
C ILE A 74 7.66 17.04 -4.57
N TYR A 75 8.49 18.02 -4.28
CA TYR A 75 9.10 18.88 -5.30
C TYR A 75 10.35 18.28 -5.95
N THR A 76 10.95 17.25 -5.37
CA THR A 76 12.27 16.74 -5.78
C THR A 76 12.33 15.24 -6.00
N ALA A 77 11.36 14.48 -5.52
CA ALA A 77 11.33 13.04 -5.67
C ALA A 77 11.21 12.62 -7.14
N LYS A 78 11.96 11.59 -7.52
CA LYS A 78 11.96 11.04 -8.88
C LYS A 78 10.68 10.29 -9.18
N PHE A 79 10.09 10.58 -10.32
CA PHE A 79 8.89 9.94 -10.81
C PHE A 79 9.17 8.56 -11.40
N THR A 80 8.11 7.75 -11.55
CA THR A 80 8.14 6.53 -12.38
C THR A 80 8.20 6.91 -13.86
N ASP A 81 7.46 7.94 -14.24
CA ASP A 81 7.50 8.57 -15.56
C ASP A 81 7.80 10.05 -15.36
N GLU A 82 8.96 10.51 -15.81
CA GLU A 82 9.41 11.90 -15.64
C GLU A 82 8.52 12.90 -16.42
N THR A 83 7.71 12.46 -17.37
CA THR A 83 6.77 13.34 -18.08
C THR A 83 5.61 13.79 -17.18
N ASP A 84 5.37 13.10 -16.06
CA ASP A 84 4.39 13.52 -15.06
C ASP A 84 4.83 14.72 -14.22
N ASN A 85 6.12 15.09 -14.23
CA ASN A 85 6.66 16.26 -13.57
C ASN A 85 6.44 17.54 -14.39
N ASP A 86 5.21 17.81 -14.76
CA ASP A 86 4.80 18.95 -15.56
C ASP A 86 4.31 20.14 -14.71
N LEU A 87 3.88 21.21 -15.38
CA LEU A 87 3.38 22.42 -14.73
C LEU A 87 2.12 22.15 -13.90
N PHE A 88 1.22 21.27 -14.39
CA PHE A 88 0.01 20.90 -13.65
C PHE A 88 0.37 20.25 -12.31
N PHE A 89 1.27 19.26 -12.34
CA PHE A 89 1.75 18.62 -11.12
C PHE A 89 2.35 19.64 -10.13
N LYS A 90 3.21 20.53 -10.60
CA LYS A 90 3.89 21.53 -9.76
C LYS A 90 2.88 22.47 -9.06
N VAL A 91 1.82 22.87 -9.76
CA VAL A 91 0.75 23.68 -9.18
C VAL A 91 0.00 22.87 -8.13
N LYS A 92 -0.37 21.61 -8.41
CA LYS A 92 -1.11 20.76 -7.46
C LYS A 92 -0.29 20.35 -6.25
N ALA A 93 1.00 20.11 -6.43
CA ALA A 93 1.93 19.88 -5.31
C ALA A 93 1.99 21.08 -4.37
N LYS A 94 2.05 22.30 -4.93
CA LYS A 94 2.02 23.54 -4.15
C LYS A 94 0.70 23.68 -3.37
N GLU A 95 -0.45 23.51 -4.04
CA GLU A 95 -1.77 23.55 -3.38
C GLU A 95 -1.85 22.56 -2.21
N TYR A 96 -1.33 21.34 -2.40
CA TYR A 96 -1.30 20.35 -1.33
C TYR A 96 -0.42 20.79 -0.15
N ILE A 97 0.79 21.28 -0.40
CA ILE A 97 1.70 21.72 0.67
C ILE A 97 1.10 22.91 1.44
N GLU A 98 0.48 23.88 0.75
CA GLU A 98 -0.19 25.00 1.39
C GLU A 98 -1.34 24.54 2.29
N ALA A 99 -2.16 23.59 1.83
CA ALA A 99 -3.23 23.00 2.65
C ALA A 99 -2.68 22.27 3.88
N GLN A 100 -1.57 21.53 3.73
CA GLN A 100 -0.92 20.87 4.85
C GLN A 100 -0.33 21.89 5.85
N GLN A 101 0.37 22.92 5.38
CA GLN A 101 0.91 23.97 6.26
C GLN A 101 -0.19 24.65 7.06
N LEU A 102 -1.33 24.92 6.43
CA LEU A 102 -2.49 25.52 7.10
C LEU A 102 -3.05 24.56 8.18
N LEU A 103 -3.15 23.27 7.90
CA LEU A 103 -3.56 22.24 8.87
C LEU A 103 -2.72 22.28 10.15
N TYR A 104 -1.41 22.45 10.05
CA TYR A 104 -0.51 22.45 11.21
C TYR A 104 -0.37 23.82 11.88
N SER A 105 -0.82 24.91 11.24
CA SER A 105 -0.75 26.27 11.78
C SER A 105 -2.05 26.77 12.42
N ASP A 106 -3.20 26.28 11.97
CA ASP A 106 -4.52 26.67 12.49
C ASP A 106 -5.20 25.50 13.24
N SER A 107 -5.09 25.53 14.56
CA SER A 107 -5.67 24.51 15.44
C SER A 107 -7.19 24.57 15.56
N LYS A 108 -7.85 25.63 15.07
CA LYS A 108 -9.30 25.81 15.26
C LYS A 108 -10.12 25.04 14.21
N ASN A 109 -9.62 24.97 12.97
CA ASN A 109 -10.34 24.39 11.82
C ASN A 109 -9.62 23.15 11.26
N VAL A 110 -9.02 22.33 12.16
CA VAL A 110 -8.17 21.19 11.75
C VAL A 110 -8.88 20.20 10.83
N LYS A 111 -10.17 19.94 11.05
CA LYS A 111 -10.95 19.02 10.21
C LYS A 111 -11.14 19.57 8.80
N GLU A 112 -11.49 20.84 8.68
CA GLU A 112 -11.66 21.53 7.40
C GLU A 112 -10.35 21.57 6.62
N HIS A 113 -9.25 21.93 7.27
CA HIS A 113 -7.92 21.98 6.65
C HIS A 113 -7.43 20.60 6.25
N PHE A 114 -7.66 19.57 7.09
CA PHE A 114 -7.35 18.19 6.73
C PHE A 114 -8.12 17.75 5.48
N ASN A 115 -9.43 17.99 5.43
CA ASN A 115 -10.25 17.63 4.28
C ASN A 115 -9.85 18.41 3.02
N ALA A 116 -9.44 19.67 3.14
CA ALA A 116 -8.89 20.45 2.02
C ALA A 116 -7.61 19.83 1.47
N GLY A 117 -6.74 19.29 2.33
CA GLY A 117 -5.56 18.51 1.93
C GLY A 117 -5.95 17.25 1.15
N VAL A 118 -6.98 16.52 1.60
CA VAL A 118 -7.51 15.36 0.88
C VAL A 118 -8.08 15.75 -0.49
N ASP A 119 -8.80 16.89 -0.58
CA ASP A 119 -9.28 17.42 -1.86
C ASP A 119 -8.13 17.72 -2.83
N ALA A 120 -7.03 18.31 -2.34
CA ALA A 120 -5.86 18.61 -3.17
C ALA A 120 -5.24 17.30 -3.72
N CYS A 121 -5.14 16.24 -2.89
CA CYS A 121 -4.71 14.92 -3.35
C CYS A 121 -5.61 14.40 -4.48
N ILE A 122 -6.93 14.41 -4.29
CA ILE A 122 -7.88 13.87 -5.27
C ILE A 122 -7.80 14.64 -6.58
N LYS A 123 -7.81 15.99 -6.54
CA LYS A 123 -7.74 16.85 -7.74
C LYS A 123 -6.48 16.58 -8.58
N CYS A 124 -5.35 16.31 -7.93
CA CYS A 124 -4.15 15.91 -8.64
C CYS A 124 -4.30 14.53 -9.27
N HIS A 125 -4.73 13.55 -8.48
CA HIS A 125 -4.84 12.15 -8.89
C HIS A 125 -5.89 11.90 -9.98
N GLU A 126 -6.93 12.73 -10.09
CA GLU A 126 -7.92 12.66 -11.18
C GLU A 126 -7.31 12.89 -12.57
N ASN A 127 -6.20 13.61 -12.64
CA ASN A 127 -5.52 13.93 -13.90
C ASN A 127 -4.22 13.16 -14.13
N LYS A 128 -3.60 12.61 -13.08
CA LYS A 128 -2.29 11.96 -13.16
C LYS A 128 -2.34 10.45 -12.93
N CYS A 129 -2.87 10.02 -11.81
CA CYS A 129 -2.84 8.62 -11.40
C CYS A 129 -4.13 8.24 -10.66
N GLY A 130 -5.15 7.83 -11.40
CA GLY A 130 -6.49 7.54 -10.84
C GLY A 130 -6.56 6.35 -9.88
N GLY A 131 -5.60 5.42 -9.93
CA GLY A 131 -5.61 4.21 -9.13
C GLY A 131 -5.79 4.43 -7.61
N PRO A 132 -5.07 5.35 -6.96
CA PRO A 132 -5.19 5.61 -5.53
C PRO A 132 -6.46 6.32 -5.06
N ILE A 133 -7.27 6.91 -5.95
CA ILE A 133 -8.41 7.79 -5.59
C ILE A 133 -9.35 7.14 -4.57
N GLN A 134 -9.72 5.86 -4.76
CA GLN A 134 -10.65 5.18 -3.84
C GLN A 134 -10.05 5.01 -2.43
N ARG A 135 -8.74 4.89 -2.34
CA ARG A 135 -8.01 4.82 -1.08
C ARG A 135 -7.92 6.20 -0.43
N ILE A 136 -7.58 7.24 -1.21
CA ILE A 136 -7.49 8.62 -0.74
C ILE A 136 -8.85 9.10 -0.19
N LYS A 137 -9.97 8.77 -0.84
CA LYS A 137 -11.32 9.11 -0.36
C LYS A 137 -11.62 8.57 1.05
N LYS A 138 -10.95 7.50 1.48
CA LYS A 138 -11.10 6.97 2.85
C LYS A 138 -10.46 7.87 3.91
N LEU A 139 -9.62 8.82 3.53
CA LEU A 139 -9.02 9.79 4.45
C LEU A 139 -10.04 10.84 4.96
N TYR A 140 -11.08 11.16 4.22
CA TYR A 140 -12.05 12.17 4.66
C TYR A 140 -12.54 11.94 6.08
N ILE A 141 -12.62 13.03 6.85
CA ILE A 141 -13.25 13.09 8.15
C ILE A 141 -14.69 13.58 7.91
N LYS A 142 -15.66 12.74 8.26
CA LYS A 142 -17.10 13.04 8.18
C LYS A 142 -17.56 13.88 9.37
#